data_9b7ea385736afae8f45a92d71cf5b7d4
#
_entry.id   9b7ea385736afae8f45a92d71cf5b7d4
#
_cell.length_a   1.000
_cell.length_b   1.000
_cell.length_c   1.000
_cell.angle_alpha   90.00
_cell.angle_beta   90.00
_cell.angle_gamma   90.00
#
_symmetry.space_group_name_H-M   'P 1'
#
loop_
_entity.id
_entity.type
_entity.pdbx_description
1 polymer ?
#
loop_
_entity_poly.entity_id
_entity_poly.type
_entity_poly.pdbx_seq_one_letter_code
_entity_poly.pdbx_strand_id
1 'polypeptide(L)'
;MDNNIYEQMISSYENKDYRALFSSSHSFKGVAGNLALTPLFEIASIITEATRNSDDVNLDKEIEELKKQYSLVKEKYLEYIA
;
A
#
# COMPACT_ATOMS: atom_id res chain seq x y z
N MET A 1 -0.53 -15.71 -1.65
CA MET A 1 -0.62 -14.89 -1.33
C MET A 1 -0.33 -13.84 -2.00
N ASP A 2 -0.63 -12.95 -1.92
CA ASP A 2 -0.72 -12.17 -2.76
C ASP A 2 0.02 -11.05 -2.56
N ASN A 3 1.18 -11.06 -2.91
CA ASN A 3 2.03 -9.97 -2.97
C ASN A 3 1.63 -9.08 -4.06
N ASN A 4 0.71 -9.50 -4.86
CA ASN A 4 0.28 -8.75 -6.03
C ASN A 4 -0.33 -7.42 -5.71
N ILE A 5 -1.06 -7.31 -4.60
CA ILE A 5 -1.71 -6.05 -4.26
C ILE A 5 -0.68 -4.95 -4.00
N TYR A 6 0.37 -5.30 -3.24
CA TYR A 6 1.42 -4.34 -2.97
C TYR A 6 2.10 -3.89 -4.26
N GLU A 7 2.44 -4.84 -5.11
CA GLU A 7 3.10 -4.54 -6.37
C GLU A 7 2.20 -3.75 -7.30
N GLN A 8 0.90 -4.03 -7.26
CA GLN A 8 -0.06 -3.25 -8.03
C GLN A 8 -0.10 -1.81 -7.58
N MET A 9 -0.01 -1.56 -6.27
CA MET A 9 0.04 -0.20 -5.75
C MET A 9 1.26 0.54 -6.28
N ILE A 10 2.43 -0.09 -6.19
CA ILE A 10 3.66 0.54 -6.62
C ILE A 10 3.63 0.80 -8.13
N SER A 11 3.25 -0.20 -8.90
CA SER A 11 3.20 -0.09 -10.35
C SER A 11 2.18 0.96 -10.81
N SER A 12 1.02 0.99 -10.16
CA SER A 12 -0.01 1.97 -10.50
C SER A 12 0.47 3.38 -10.27
N TYR A 13 1.17 3.59 -9.16
CA TYR A 13 1.69 4.92 -8.87
C TYR A 13 2.75 5.32 -9.89
N GLU A 14 3.64 4.40 -10.22
CA GLU A 14 4.71 4.68 -11.18
C GLU A 14 4.16 5.00 -12.56
N ASN A 15 3.04 4.38 -12.92
CA ASN A 15 2.39 4.61 -14.20
C ASN A 15 1.37 5.74 -14.15
N LYS A 16 1.25 6.39 -13.02
CA LYS A 16 0.29 7.49 -12.81
C LYS A 16 -1.14 7.04 -13.09
N ASP A 17 -1.42 5.77 -12.81
CA ASP A 17 -2.75 5.22 -12.96
C ASP A 17 -3.43 5.30 -11.59
N TYR A 18 -3.98 6.46 -11.29
CA TYR A 18 -4.50 6.72 -9.94
C TYR A 18 -5.81 6.00 -9.65
N ARG A 19 -6.52 5.62 -10.68
CA ARG A 19 -7.73 4.82 -10.50
C ARG A 19 -7.35 3.42 -10.01
N ALA A 20 -6.34 2.82 -10.66
CA ALA A 20 -5.85 1.51 -10.23
C ALA A 20 -5.20 1.59 -8.86
N LEU A 21 -4.53 2.70 -8.58
CA LEU A 21 -3.93 2.92 -7.28
C LEU A 21 -5.00 2.99 -6.19
N PHE A 22 -6.09 3.69 -6.46
CA PHE A 22 -7.20 3.78 -5.52
C PHE A 22 -7.74 2.37 -5.21
N SER A 23 -7.98 1.60 -6.25
CA SER A 23 -8.54 0.27 -6.11
C SER A 23 -7.60 -0.66 -5.32
N SER A 24 -6.32 -0.66 -5.70
CA SER A 24 -5.36 -1.55 -5.04
C SER A 24 -5.07 -1.12 -3.61
N SER A 25 -5.00 0.19 -3.35
CA SER A 25 -4.76 0.66 -1.99
C SER A 25 -5.96 0.38 -1.09
N HIS A 26 -7.17 0.46 -1.63
CA HIS A 26 -8.37 0.13 -0.87
C HIS A 26 -8.36 -1.35 -0.46
N SER A 27 -7.97 -2.23 -1.39
CA SER A 27 -7.86 -3.65 -1.09
C SER A 27 -6.76 -3.93 -0.08
N PHE A 28 -5.62 -3.27 -0.25
CA PHE A 28 -4.49 -3.44 0.66
C PHE A 28 -4.85 -2.97 2.07
N LYS A 29 -5.60 -1.89 2.17
CA LYS A 29 -6.07 -1.38 3.44
C LYS A 29 -6.89 -2.44 4.18
N GLY A 30 -7.76 -3.14 3.46
CA GLY A 30 -8.57 -4.20 4.05
C GLY A 30 -7.72 -5.34 4.58
N VAL A 31 -6.71 -5.74 3.80
CA VAL A 31 -5.81 -6.82 4.20
C VAL A 31 -4.99 -6.40 5.43
N ALA A 32 -4.44 -5.19 5.39
CA ALA A 32 -3.63 -4.70 6.50
C ALA A 32 -4.45 -4.58 7.78
N GLY A 33 -5.70 -4.15 7.64
CA GLY A 33 -6.61 -4.07 8.79
C GLY A 33 -6.89 -5.42 9.40
N ASN A 34 -7.13 -6.42 8.55
CA ASN A 34 -7.41 -7.77 9.03
C ASN A 34 -6.21 -8.39 9.74
N LEU A 35 -5.01 -8.03 9.33
CA LEU A 35 -3.80 -8.57 9.93
C LEU A 35 -3.25 -7.68 11.04
N ALA A 36 -3.98 -6.64 11.38
CA ALA A 36 -3.59 -5.68 12.42
C ALA A 36 -2.22 -5.03 12.13
N LEU A 37 -1.93 -4.80 10.87
CA LEU A 37 -0.68 -4.15 10.47
C LEU A 37 -0.92 -2.64 10.42
N THR A 38 -0.96 -2.03 11.59
CA THR A 38 -1.37 -0.65 11.75
C THR A 38 -0.61 0.36 10.88
N PRO A 39 0.73 0.33 10.83
CA PRO A 39 1.43 1.30 9.97
C PRO A 39 1.04 1.18 8.51
N LEU A 40 0.91 -0.04 8.00
CA LEU A 40 0.50 -0.25 6.62
C LEU A 40 -0.93 0.13 6.38
N PHE A 41 -1.79 -0.13 7.36
CA PHE A 41 -3.19 0.25 7.28
C PHE A 41 -3.31 1.78 7.17
N GLU A 42 -2.56 2.50 7.98
CA GLU A 42 -2.61 3.96 7.98
C GLU A 42 -2.12 4.54 6.67
N ILE A 43 -1.01 4.02 6.15
CA ILE A 43 -0.46 4.50 4.89
C ILE A 43 -1.43 4.21 3.75
N ALA A 44 -1.99 3.01 3.72
CA ALA A 44 -2.95 2.65 2.68
C ALA A 44 -4.20 3.52 2.77
N SER A 45 -4.62 3.88 3.98
CA SER A 45 -5.76 4.78 4.16
C SER A 45 -5.50 6.14 3.56
N ILE A 46 -4.29 6.67 3.80
CA ILE A 46 -3.91 7.98 3.27
C ILE A 46 -3.90 7.94 1.74
N ILE A 47 -3.31 6.89 1.18
CA ILE A 47 -3.24 6.75 -0.27
C ILE A 47 -4.63 6.63 -0.87
N THR A 48 -5.48 5.83 -0.24
CA THR A 48 -6.85 5.64 -0.71
C THR A 48 -7.61 6.96 -0.73
N GLU A 49 -7.51 7.72 0.35
CA GLU A 49 -8.22 9.00 0.41
C GLU A 49 -7.67 10.01 -0.59
N ALA A 50 -6.35 10.03 -0.76
CA ALA A 50 -5.73 10.97 -1.69
C ALA A 50 -6.13 10.69 -3.14
N THR A 51 -6.37 9.43 -3.48
CA THR A 51 -6.68 9.06 -4.85
C THR A 51 -8.18 8.97 -5.12
N ARG A 52 -9.00 9.13 -4.09
CA ARG A 52 -10.44 8.96 -4.21
C ARG A 52 -11.07 9.89 -5.25
N ASN A 53 -10.67 11.16 -5.23
CA ASN A 53 -11.23 12.13 -6.12
C ASN A 53 -10.19 12.90 -6.92
N SER A 54 -8.99 12.40 -7.02
CA SER A 54 -7.91 13.13 -7.68
C SER A 54 -7.28 12.32 -8.77
N ASP A 55 -6.99 12.98 -9.87
CA ASP A 55 -6.35 12.34 -10.98
C ASP A 55 -4.85 12.67 -11.02
N ASP A 56 -4.37 13.50 -10.13
CA ASP A 56 -2.97 13.92 -10.15
C ASP A 56 -2.55 14.23 -8.73
N VAL A 57 -1.89 13.31 -8.10
CA VAL A 57 -1.46 13.47 -6.72
C VAL A 57 0.02 13.14 -6.59
N ASN A 58 0.67 13.80 -5.66
CA ASN A 58 2.06 13.50 -5.37
C ASN A 58 2.10 12.73 -4.06
N LEU A 59 2.37 11.45 -4.16
CA LEU A 59 2.41 10.56 -3.01
C LEU A 59 3.80 9.95 -2.83
N ASP A 60 4.83 10.62 -3.31
CA ASP A 60 6.19 10.10 -3.22
C ASP A 60 6.58 9.74 -1.80
N LYS A 61 6.22 10.59 -0.84
CA LYS A 61 6.54 10.35 0.54
C LYS A 61 5.80 9.15 1.07
N GLU A 62 4.51 9.07 0.77
CA GLU A 62 3.67 7.97 1.23
C GLU A 62 4.11 6.65 0.62
N ILE A 63 4.48 6.68 -0.66
CA ILE A 63 4.94 5.46 -1.32
C ILE A 63 6.28 5.00 -0.74
N GLU A 64 7.19 5.94 -0.43
CA GLU A 64 8.45 5.60 0.20
C GLU A 64 8.23 4.96 1.57
N GLU A 65 7.33 5.54 2.33
CA GLU A 65 7.01 5.01 3.65
C GLU A 65 6.34 3.64 3.54
N LEU A 66 5.50 3.46 2.53
CA LEU A 66 4.85 2.18 2.26
C LEU A 66 5.91 1.11 2.01
N LYS A 67 6.89 1.40 1.17
CA LYS A 67 7.96 0.46 0.86
C LYS A 67 8.74 0.09 2.11
N LYS A 68 9.05 1.09 2.92
CA LYS A 68 9.81 0.88 4.14
C LYS A 68 9.07 -0.01 5.12
N GLN A 69 7.80 0.32 5.37
CA GLN A 69 7.00 -0.44 6.33
C GLN A 69 6.70 -1.85 5.82
N TYR A 70 6.49 -1.98 4.52
CA TYR A 70 6.24 -3.28 3.94
C TYR A 70 7.46 -4.18 4.09
N SER A 71 8.65 -3.63 3.86
CA SER A 71 9.89 -4.38 4.02
C SER A 71 10.08 -4.86 5.45
N LEU A 72 9.79 -4.00 6.41
CA LEU A 72 9.92 -4.36 7.82
C LEU A 72 8.96 -5.48 8.20
N VAL A 73 7.74 -5.40 7.73
CA VAL A 73 6.74 -6.43 8.03
C VAL A 73 7.12 -7.74 7.36
N LYS A 74 7.57 -7.67 6.12
CA LYS A 74 7.95 -8.85 5.38
C LYS A 74 9.11 -9.57 6.05
N GLU A 75 10.08 -8.82 6.53
CA GLU A 75 11.23 -9.37 7.22
C GLU A 75 10.81 -10.07 8.50
N LYS A 76 9.97 -9.41 9.29
CA LYS A 76 9.47 -9.99 10.51
C LYS A 76 8.62 -11.22 10.27
N TYR A 77 7.80 -11.17 9.23
CA TYR A 77 6.91 -12.26 8.90
C TYR A 77 7.71 -13.50 8.50
N LEU A 78 8.74 -13.30 7.68
CA LEU A 78 9.59 -14.41 7.25
C LEU A 78 10.33 -15.01 8.43
N GLU A 79 10.81 -14.14 9.31
CA GLU A 79 11.50 -14.57 10.50
C GLU A 79 10.60 -15.41 11.40
N TYR A 80 9.35 -14.99 11.50
CA TYR A 80 8.37 -15.64 12.33
C TYR A 80 7.99 -17.02 11.78
N ILE A 81 7.89 -17.13 10.49
CA ILE A 81 7.51 -18.38 9.84
C ILE A 81 8.69 -19.33 9.71
N ALA A 82 9.84 -18.80 9.50
CA ALA A 82 11.04 -19.59 9.36
C ALA A 82 11.45 -20.19 10.70
#